data_4590d820f617267e28eb3abf54c83d7e
#
_entry.id   4590d820f617267e28eb3abf54c83d7e
#
_cell.length_a   1.000
_cell.length_b   1.000
_cell.length_c   1.000
_cell.angle_alpha   90.00
_cell.angle_beta   90.00
_cell.angle_gamma   90.00
#
_symmetry.space_group_name_H-M   'P 1'
#
loop_
_entity.id
_entity.type
_entity.pdbx_description
1 polymer ?
#
loop_
_entity_poly.entity_id
_entity_poly.type
_entity_poly.pdbx_seq_one_letter_code
_entity_poly.pdbx_strand_id
1 'polypeptide(L)'
;MFSITVAEASAKLGVSPARVRQLIRSGVLAAEQVAGIWLIDEKSVEARREHNPGRGRPSARLSQPNISRYLLMNRDHEVLAFRFDASTGEFLDADEIIDAKRAPLSIMSPRGTKASKTALSYWWCHRAIPKARHGIEAKLVELGVADTYDLPFKSMGLSLSDQYWIKPYGSEIRWSDVNYFENDFSEAPVEEWMADVGLDSPDNTSDGVLSKRWVCRNGERCLLKGGTLLDQEPYNEVIATELFSRLLSDGDYVPYTLIEWGGAPVSSCPNFVGPTEEFIPAYYVNEVLPQVPHRDSYRHYAECCVALGVEDIETALGKMILCDDIMANTDRHWRNFGLIRDVETLEYRAAPLFDTGSSLWCRVPTRELAYTPFVVNMRPFYEDADRQLRLIGDTSWLDLDKLAGFPEWASDFLDENPSMYDRTDFIYEGLQKRIDFLHLLFG
;
A
#
# COMPACT_ATOMS: atom_id res chain seq x y z
N MET A 1 3.36 32.35 29.92
CA MET A 1 4.74 32.87 29.87
C MET A 1 5.64 31.65 29.88
N PHE A 2 6.39 31.42 28.81
CA PHE A 2 7.29 30.27 28.70
C PHE A 2 8.49 30.50 29.59
N SER A 3 8.67 29.71 30.65
CA SER A 3 9.57 30.06 31.75
C SER A 3 10.49 28.93 32.25
N ILE A 4 10.26 27.67 31.81
CA ILE A 4 11.07 26.55 32.27
C ILE A 4 11.70 25.76 31.12
N THR A 5 12.89 25.21 31.41
CA THR A 5 13.68 24.43 30.47
C THR A 5 13.18 22.96 30.39
N VAL A 6 13.66 22.22 29.39
CA VAL A 6 13.38 20.77 29.28
C VAL A 6 13.85 19.99 30.50
N ALA A 7 14.96 20.42 31.12
CA ALA A 7 15.49 19.77 32.32
C ALA A 7 14.57 19.99 33.54
N GLU A 8 14.10 21.21 33.74
CA GLU A 8 13.17 21.56 34.82
C GLU A 8 11.79 20.88 34.62
N ALA A 9 11.25 20.88 33.40
CA ALA A 9 10.03 20.15 33.09
C ALA A 9 10.19 18.63 33.30
N SER A 10 11.36 18.09 32.97
CA SER A 10 11.71 16.67 33.20
C SER A 10 11.66 16.33 34.70
N ALA A 11 12.26 17.19 35.53
CA ALA A 11 12.26 17.04 36.99
C ALA A 11 10.83 17.16 37.56
N LYS A 12 10.04 18.17 37.11
CA LYS A 12 8.66 18.39 37.59
C LYS A 12 7.71 17.27 37.23
N LEU A 13 7.87 16.68 36.05
CA LEU A 13 6.99 15.58 35.55
C LEU A 13 7.50 14.19 35.95
N GLY A 14 8.72 14.06 36.45
CA GLY A 14 9.33 12.77 36.79
C GLY A 14 9.55 11.87 35.56
N VAL A 15 9.84 12.46 34.39
CA VAL A 15 10.05 11.74 33.12
C VAL A 15 11.41 12.13 32.52
N SER A 16 11.91 11.35 31.55
CA SER A 16 13.16 11.67 30.88
C SER A 16 13.09 12.93 30.01
N PRO A 17 14.19 13.66 29.78
CA PRO A 17 14.24 14.79 28.85
C PRO A 17 13.80 14.44 27.44
N ALA A 18 14.05 13.21 26.98
CA ALA A 18 13.57 12.70 25.71
C ALA A 18 12.03 12.63 25.66
N ARG A 19 11.41 12.19 26.74
CA ARG A 19 9.95 12.17 26.87
C ARG A 19 9.34 13.55 26.89
N VAL A 20 9.98 14.54 27.55
CA VAL A 20 9.54 15.94 27.53
C VAL A 20 9.55 16.48 26.09
N ARG A 21 10.63 16.24 25.32
CA ARG A 21 10.68 16.66 23.90
C ARG A 21 9.62 15.99 23.06
N GLN A 22 9.29 14.74 23.35
CA GLN A 22 8.17 14.04 22.69
C GLN A 22 6.82 14.71 23.01
N LEU A 23 6.56 15.07 24.27
CA LEU A 23 5.35 15.76 24.69
C LEU A 23 5.22 17.17 24.08
N ILE A 24 6.33 17.87 23.84
CA ILE A 24 6.37 19.13 23.09
C ILE A 24 5.97 18.88 21.63
N ARG A 25 6.60 17.90 20.96
CA ARG A 25 6.31 17.60 19.56
C ARG A 25 4.87 17.14 19.32
N SER A 26 4.26 16.48 20.29
CA SER A 26 2.86 16.04 20.23
C SER A 26 1.86 17.12 20.66
N GLY A 27 2.30 18.35 20.94
CA GLY A 27 1.44 19.46 21.35
C GLY A 27 0.85 19.36 22.76
N VAL A 28 1.26 18.35 23.55
CA VAL A 28 0.76 18.14 24.92
C VAL A 28 1.37 19.16 25.90
N LEU A 29 2.59 19.61 25.65
CA LEU A 29 3.22 20.71 26.38
C LEU A 29 3.40 21.89 25.44
N ALA A 30 2.89 23.04 25.82
CA ALA A 30 3.09 24.30 25.10
C ALA A 30 4.55 24.76 25.29
N ALA A 31 5.27 24.98 24.19
CA ALA A 31 6.68 25.37 24.22
C ALA A 31 7.06 26.20 22.99
N GLU A 32 8.05 27.07 23.14
CA GLU A 32 8.67 27.81 22.04
C GLU A 32 10.19 27.57 22.04
N GLN A 33 10.81 27.73 20.89
CA GLN A 33 12.25 27.57 20.76
C GLN A 33 12.93 28.94 20.63
N VAL A 34 13.75 29.30 21.62
CA VAL A 34 14.50 30.56 21.65
C VAL A 34 15.99 30.22 21.66
N ALA A 35 16.75 30.74 20.70
CA ALA A 35 18.19 30.50 20.56
C ALA A 35 18.58 28.98 20.63
N GLY A 36 17.76 28.10 20.07
CA GLY A 36 17.99 26.65 20.08
C GLY A 36 17.57 25.92 21.37
N ILE A 37 17.08 26.66 22.38
CA ILE A 37 16.62 26.10 23.65
C ILE A 37 15.12 26.07 23.71
N TRP A 38 14.53 24.94 24.09
CA TRP A 38 13.08 24.83 24.33
C TRP A 38 12.72 25.47 25.67
N LEU A 39 11.88 26.51 25.64
CA LEU A 39 11.22 27.11 26.78
C LEU A 39 9.77 26.62 26.81
N ILE A 40 9.36 26.08 27.94
CA ILE A 40 8.08 25.39 28.11
C ILE A 40 7.19 26.24 29.01
N ASP A 41 5.92 26.33 28.69
CA ASP A 41 4.94 26.99 29.54
C ASP A 41 4.71 26.17 30.82
N GLU A 42 5.07 26.75 31.94
CA GLU A 42 4.97 26.12 33.24
C GLU A 42 3.55 25.68 33.59
N LYS A 43 2.53 26.45 33.16
CA LYS A 43 1.13 26.07 33.36
C LYS A 43 0.76 24.80 32.64
N SER A 44 1.31 24.58 31.45
CA SER A 44 1.08 23.34 30.70
C SER A 44 1.71 22.13 31.37
N VAL A 45 2.84 22.32 32.06
CA VAL A 45 3.51 21.29 32.87
C VAL A 45 2.72 20.99 34.15
N GLU A 46 2.19 22.02 34.81
CA GLU A 46 1.34 21.84 36.02
C GLU A 46 0.03 21.15 35.67
N ALA A 47 -0.66 21.58 34.64
CA ALA A 47 -1.86 20.93 34.15
C ALA A 47 -1.60 19.46 33.79
N ARG A 48 -0.47 19.17 33.16
CA ARG A 48 -0.05 17.79 32.84
C ARG A 48 0.26 16.98 34.09
N ARG A 49 0.82 17.60 35.14
CA ARG A 49 1.13 16.94 36.42
C ARG A 49 -0.14 16.59 37.18
N GLU A 50 -1.14 17.49 37.19
CA GLU A 50 -2.42 17.26 37.83
C GLU A 50 -3.26 16.20 37.12
N HIS A 51 -3.19 16.15 35.79
CA HIS A 51 -3.86 15.17 34.95
C HIS A 51 -2.92 14.04 34.48
N ASN A 52 -1.86 13.77 35.24
CA ASN A 52 -0.90 12.74 34.89
C ASN A 52 -1.60 11.37 34.93
N PRO A 53 -1.86 10.70 33.81
CA PRO A 53 -2.17 9.28 33.84
C PRO A 53 -0.91 8.62 34.39
N GLY A 54 -0.99 8.08 35.60
CA GLY A 54 0.14 7.51 36.35
C GLY A 54 1.00 6.58 35.49
N ARG A 55 2.24 6.31 35.93
CA ARG A 55 3.12 5.31 35.32
C ARG A 55 2.40 3.96 35.26
N GLY A 56 1.79 3.71 34.16
CA GLY A 56 1.01 2.55 33.82
C GLY A 56 0.07 2.98 32.71
N ARG A 57 -0.01 2.15 31.69
CA ARG A 57 -1.21 2.08 30.82
C ARG A 57 -2.37 2.43 31.75
N PRO A 58 -3.28 3.40 31.45
CA PRO A 58 -4.46 3.60 32.26
C PRO A 58 -4.96 2.20 32.58
N SER A 59 -5.19 1.90 33.85
CA SER A 59 -5.99 0.73 34.16
C SER A 59 -7.35 1.05 33.55
N ALA A 60 -7.49 0.71 32.24
CA ALA A 60 -8.81 0.48 31.71
C ALA A 60 -9.45 -0.35 32.82
N ARG A 61 -10.53 0.12 33.42
CA ARG A 61 -11.45 -0.79 34.11
C ARG A 61 -11.42 -2.01 33.22
N LEU A 62 -10.90 -3.12 33.74
CA LEU A 62 -10.85 -4.38 33.02
C LEU A 62 -12.28 -4.62 32.58
N SER A 63 -12.62 -4.12 31.40
CA SER A 63 -13.82 -4.54 30.70
C SER A 63 -13.61 -6.04 30.64
N GLN A 64 -14.59 -6.78 31.10
CA GLN A 64 -14.49 -8.24 31.03
C GLN A 64 -14.06 -8.57 29.60
N PRO A 65 -13.04 -9.42 29.40
CA PRO A 65 -12.53 -9.70 28.09
C PRO A 65 -13.69 -10.12 27.18
N ASN A 66 -13.90 -9.36 26.10
CA ASN A 66 -14.95 -9.65 25.12
C ASN A 66 -14.36 -10.61 24.08
N ILE A 67 -14.10 -11.83 24.54
CA ILE A 67 -13.48 -12.88 23.73
C ILE A 67 -14.57 -13.57 22.94
N SER A 68 -14.44 -13.51 21.62
CA SER A 68 -15.30 -14.24 20.70
C SER A 68 -14.47 -15.12 19.77
N ARG A 69 -15.07 -16.21 19.32
CA ARG A 69 -14.47 -17.14 18.36
C ARG A 69 -14.94 -16.79 16.96
N TYR A 70 -14.04 -16.77 16.01
CA TYR A 70 -14.28 -16.44 14.60
C TYR A 70 -13.69 -17.51 13.70
N LEU A 71 -14.18 -17.54 12.47
CA LEU A 71 -13.60 -18.26 11.34
C LEU A 71 -12.99 -17.26 10.36
N LEU A 72 -11.75 -17.51 9.96
CA LEU A 72 -11.19 -16.95 8.73
C LEU A 72 -11.70 -17.81 7.58
N MET A 73 -12.28 -17.15 6.61
CA MET A 73 -12.87 -17.76 5.41
C MET A 73 -12.07 -17.37 4.18
N ASN A 74 -12.05 -18.24 3.16
CA ASN A 74 -11.72 -17.90 1.79
C ASN A 74 -12.95 -18.27 0.96
N ARG A 75 -13.72 -17.28 0.52
CA ARG A 75 -15.10 -17.46 0.02
C ARG A 75 -15.93 -18.27 1.02
N ASP A 76 -16.52 -19.38 0.59
CA ASP A 76 -17.31 -20.27 1.44
C ASP A 76 -16.49 -21.35 2.17
N HIS A 77 -15.15 -21.38 1.97
CA HIS A 77 -14.26 -22.35 2.60
C HIS A 77 -13.75 -21.84 3.95
N GLU A 78 -13.90 -22.67 4.97
CA GLU A 78 -13.30 -22.40 6.29
C GLU A 78 -11.79 -22.65 6.24
N VAL A 79 -11.00 -21.65 6.61
CA VAL A 79 -9.53 -21.70 6.54
C VAL A 79 -8.92 -22.00 7.91
N LEU A 80 -9.32 -21.24 8.91
CA LEU A 80 -8.88 -21.45 10.29
C LEU A 80 -9.87 -20.83 11.29
N ALA A 81 -9.91 -21.40 12.50
CA ALA A 81 -10.61 -20.80 13.62
C ALA A 81 -9.63 -20.04 14.54
N PHE A 82 -10.07 -18.91 15.10
CA PHE A 82 -9.27 -18.11 16.01
C PHE A 82 -10.12 -17.44 17.08
N ARG A 83 -9.47 -17.00 18.17
CA ARG A 83 -10.09 -16.19 19.20
C ARG A 83 -9.57 -14.77 19.13
N PHE A 84 -10.49 -13.83 19.27
CA PHE A 84 -10.21 -12.40 19.22
C PHE A 84 -10.84 -11.71 20.42
N ASP A 85 -10.10 -10.81 21.06
CA ASP A 85 -10.60 -9.96 22.13
C ASP A 85 -10.93 -8.57 21.58
N ALA A 86 -12.22 -8.31 21.36
CA ALA A 86 -12.71 -7.04 20.85
C ALA A 86 -12.47 -5.86 21.83
N SER A 87 -12.14 -6.13 23.10
CA SER A 87 -11.83 -5.08 24.06
C SER A 87 -10.40 -4.55 23.95
N THR A 88 -9.48 -5.38 23.43
CA THR A 88 -8.06 -5.04 23.23
C THR A 88 -7.64 -4.94 21.78
N GLY A 89 -8.47 -5.40 20.84
CA GLY A 89 -8.13 -5.49 19.43
C GLY A 89 -7.08 -6.58 19.12
N GLU A 90 -6.97 -7.60 19.97
CA GLU A 90 -5.90 -8.60 19.86
C GLU A 90 -6.41 -9.98 19.46
N PHE A 91 -5.71 -10.63 18.53
CA PHE A 91 -5.79 -12.06 18.33
C PHE A 91 -5.19 -12.76 19.56
N LEU A 92 -5.92 -13.67 20.18
CA LEU A 92 -5.46 -14.38 21.35
C LEU A 92 -4.69 -15.65 20.96
N ASP A 93 -5.27 -16.44 20.09
CA ASP A 93 -4.68 -17.64 19.51
C ASP A 93 -5.33 -17.94 18.15
N ALA A 94 -4.65 -18.74 17.37
CA ALA A 94 -5.20 -19.44 16.24
C ALA A 94 -5.35 -20.91 16.64
N ASP A 95 -6.56 -21.41 16.48
CA ASP A 95 -6.86 -22.83 16.70
C ASP A 95 -6.24 -23.69 15.56
N GLU A 96 -6.85 -24.78 15.25
CA GLU A 96 -6.47 -25.63 14.16
C GLU A 96 -6.68 -24.96 12.80
N ILE A 97 -5.70 -25.14 11.87
CA ILE A 97 -5.87 -24.79 10.47
C ILE A 97 -6.74 -25.86 9.84
N ILE A 98 -7.88 -25.44 9.31
CA ILE A 98 -8.88 -26.31 8.69
C ILE A 98 -8.45 -26.62 7.24
N ASP A 99 -8.09 -25.59 6.48
CA ASP A 99 -7.60 -25.71 5.09
C ASP A 99 -6.30 -24.93 4.89
N ALA A 100 -5.18 -25.63 4.95
CA ALA A 100 -3.86 -25.03 4.80
C ALA A 100 -3.55 -24.56 3.37
N LYS A 101 -4.19 -25.14 2.36
CA LYS A 101 -3.96 -24.77 0.95
C LYS A 101 -4.61 -23.41 0.61
N ARG A 102 -5.70 -23.08 1.30
CA ARG A 102 -6.42 -21.83 1.15
C ARG A 102 -5.99 -20.75 2.15
N ALA A 103 -5.09 -21.07 3.05
CA ALA A 103 -4.58 -20.08 4.00
C ALA A 103 -3.74 -19.01 3.29
N PRO A 104 -3.75 -17.75 3.76
CA PRO A 104 -2.81 -16.74 3.29
C PRO A 104 -1.37 -17.23 3.46
N LEU A 105 -0.53 -17.06 2.45
CA LEU A 105 0.85 -17.57 2.45
C LEU A 105 1.65 -17.14 3.69
N SER A 106 1.41 -15.93 4.15
CA SER A 106 2.15 -15.32 5.27
C SER A 106 1.79 -15.84 6.65
N ILE A 107 0.63 -16.49 6.83
CA ILE A 107 0.22 -16.95 8.16
C ILE A 107 0.68 -18.36 8.49
N MET A 108 1.17 -19.08 7.47
CA MET A 108 1.69 -20.43 7.63
C MET A 108 3.15 -20.40 8.10
N SER A 109 3.46 -21.15 9.13
CA SER A 109 4.86 -21.41 9.46
C SER A 109 5.49 -22.26 8.36
N PRO A 110 6.72 -21.97 7.88
CA PRO A 110 7.43 -22.79 6.89
C PRO A 110 7.59 -24.26 7.30
N ARG A 111 7.33 -24.60 8.53
CA ARG A 111 7.46 -25.95 9.12
C ARG A 111 6.14 -26.55 9.57
N GLY A 112 4.98 -25.88 9.35
CA GLY A 112 3.88 -26.29 10.15
C GLY A 112 2.47 -26.22 9.63
N THR A 113 1.70 -27.05 10.27
CA THR A 113 0.25 -27.15 10.21
C THR A 113 -0.45 -26.14 11.11
N LYS A 114 0.29 -25.21 11.75
CA LYS A 114 -0.26 -24.22 12.69
C LYS A 114 0.00 -22.82 12.23
N ALA A 115 -1.03 -21.98 12.27
CA ALA A 115 -0.89 -20.54 12.09
C ALA A 115 -0.17 -19.92 13.30
N SER A 116 0.73 -18.98 13.02
CA SER A 116 1.34 -18.17 14.08
C SER A 116 0.40 -17.01 14.42
N LYS A 117 0.10 -16.81 15.71
CA LYS A 117 -0.61 -15.61 16.20
C LYS A 117 0.03 -14.32 15.65
N THR A 118 1.37 -14.24 15.72
CA THR A 118 2.12 -13.07 15.26
C THR A 118 1.95 -12.87 13.76
N ALA A 119 2.05 -13.92 12.96
CA ALA A 119 1.88 -13.87 11.52
C ALA A 119 0.44 -13.49 11.13
N LEU A 120 -0.56 -14.05 11.81
CA LEU A 120 -1.96 -13.70 11.60
C LEU A 120 -2.23 -12.22 11.95
N SER A 121 -1.73 -11.75 13.09
CA SER A 121 -1.86 -10.34 13.49
C SER A 121 -1.15 -9.41 12.51
N TYR A 122 0.04 -9.77 12.05
CA TYR A 122 0.80 -9.02 11.06
C TYR A 122 0.05 -8.93 9.72
N TRP A 123 -0.41 -10.07 9.19
CA TRP A 123 -1.19 -10.13 7.96
C TRP A 123 -2.46 -9.28 8.07
N TRP A 124 -3.19 -9.38 9.19
CA TRP A 124 -4.41 -8.62 9.44
C TRP A 124 -4.16 -7.11 9.50
N CYS A 125 -3.12 -6.68 10.23
CA CYS A 125 -2.76 -5.26 10.34
C CYS A 125 -2.43 -4.63 8.99
N HIS A 126 -1.88 -5.40 8.05
CA HIS A 126 -1.54 -4.92 6.72
C HIS A 126 -2.73 -4.91 5.74
N ARG A 127 -3.90 -5.35 6.18
CA ARG A 127 -5.16 -5.16 5.45
C ARG A 127 -5.83 -3.82 5.79
N ALA A 128 -5.39 -3.17 6.86
CA ALA A 128 -5.96 -1.91 7.30
C ALA A 128 -5.38 -0.72 6.52
N ILE A 129 -6.16 0.34 6.40
CA ILE A 129 -5.69 1.61 5.84
C ILE A 129 -4.49 2.12 6.64
N PRO A 130 -3.41 2.58 5.98
CA PRO A 130 -2.28 3.19 6.68
C PRO A 130 -2.70 4.42 7.49
N LYS A 131 -2.20 4.53 8.73
CA LYS A 131 -2.42 5.71 9.59
C LYS A 131 -1.91 7.02 8.98
N ALA A 132 -0.99 6.94 8.02
CA ALA A 132 -0.44 8.09 7.32
C ALA A 132 -1.39 8.67 6.26
N ARG A 133 -2.51 8.00 5.94
CA ARG A 133 -3.49 8.53 4.97
C ARG A 133 -4.12 9.80 5.52
N HIS A 134 -4.19 10.81 4.68
CA HIS A 134 -4.73 12.12 5.06
C HIS A 134 -6.19 12.01 5.53
N GLY A 135 -6.52 12.68 6.64
CA GLY A 135 -7.90 12.76 7.16
C GLY A 135 -8.40 11.54 7.94
N ILE A 136 -7.66 10.42 7.96
CA ILE A 136 -8.10 9.17 8.59
C ILE A 136 -8.41 9.31 10.09
N GLU A 137 -7.65 10.12 10.84
CA GLU A 137 -7.85 10.30 12.28
C GLU A 137 -9.24 10.89 12.60
N ALA A 138 -9.68 11.90 11.84
CA ALA A 138 -11.00 12.50 12.04
C ALA A 138 -12.12 11.50 11.78
N LYS A 139 -11.95 10.66 10.74
CA LYS A 139 -12.95 9.65 10.38
C LYS A 139 -13.02 8.50 11.38
N LEU A 140 -11.91 8.08 11.96
CA LEU A 140 -11.91 7.08 13.04
C LEU A 140 -12.75 7.55 14.25
N VAL A 141 -12.62 8.84 14.60
CA VAL A 141 -13.42 9.43 15.68
C VAL A 141 -14.90 9.40 15.33
N GLU A 142 -15.28 9.78 14.11
CA GLU A 142 -16.66 9.75 13.63
C GLU A 142 -17.27 8.35 13.68
N LEU A 143 -16.51 7.34 13.23
CA LEU A 143 -16.93 5.93 13.24
C LEU A 143 -16.87 5.27 14.62
N GLY A 144 -16.38 5.97 15.64
CA GLY A 144 -16.20 5.42 16.99
C GLY A 144 -15.21 4.25 17.03
N VAL A 145 -14.16 4.34 16.20
CA VAL A 145 -13.10 3.33 16.05
C VAL A 145 -11.81 3.87 16.66
N ALA A 146 -11.14 3.06 17.48
CA ALA A 146 -9.95 3.51 18.21
C ALA A 146 -8.69 3.54 17.31
N ASP A 147 -8.62 2.65 16.33
CA ASP A 147 -7.45 2.47 15.46
C ASP A 147 -7.87 1.98 14.07
N THR A 148 -7.04 2.29 13.04
CA THR A 148 -7.26 1.78 11.68
C THR A 148 -7.29 0.25 11.61
N TYR A 149 -6.63 -0.44 12.52
CA TYR A 149 -6.62 -1.91 12.60
C TYR A 149 -7.96 -2.53 13.01
N ASP A 150 -8.83 -1.72 13.64
CA ASP A 150 -10.17 -2.18 14.04
C ASP A 150 -11.18 -2.09 12.88
N LEU A 151 -10.90 -1.26 11.86
CA LEU A 151 -11.80 -1.09 10.72
C LEU A 151 -12.04 -2.40 9.95
N PRO A 152 -11.00 -3.15 9.52
CA PRO A 152 -11.21 -4.42 8.84
C PRO A 152 -12.02 -5.41 9.68
N PHE A 153 -11.88 -5.37 11.01
CA PHE A 153 -12.65 -6.26 11.87
C PHE A 153 -14.15 -5.93 11.84
N LYS A 154 -14.51 -4.65 11.84
CA LYS A 154 -15.91 -4.20 11.78
C LYS A 154 -16.54 -4.47 10.40
N SER A 155 -15.76 -4.42 9.33
CA SER A 155 -16.17 -4.72 7.95
C SER A 155 -15.97 -6.20 7.57
N MET A 156 -15.90 -7.10 8.55
CA MET A 156 -15.63 -8.53 8.34
C MET A 156 -14.34 -8.83 7.54
N GLY A 157 -13.43 -7.88 7.41
CA GLY A 157 -12.20 -8.01 6.64
C GLY A 157 -12.38 -8.09 5.13
N LEU A 158 -13.56 -7.77 4.62
CA LEU A 158 -13.85 -7.81 3.20
C LEU A 158 -12.96 -6.86 2.39
N SER A 159 -12.56 -7.29 1.21
CA SER A 159 -11.68 -6.57 0.30
C SER A 159 -12.05 -6.82 -1.15
N LEU A 160 -11.59 -5.96 -2.06
CA LEU A 160 -11.59 -6.21 -3.51
C LEU A 160 -10.22 -6.69 -4.03
N SER A 161 -9.25 -6.90 -3.13
CA SER A 161 -7.93 -7.43 -3.50
C SER A 161 -7.80 -8.93 -3.27
N ASP A 162 -8.70 -9.54 -2.52
CA ASP A 162 -8.68 -10.98 -2.19
C ASP A 162 -10.05 -11.48 -1.74
N GLN A 163 -10.14 -12.77 -1.46
CA GLN A 163 -11.37 -13.49 -1.13
C GLN A 163 -11.46 -13.84 0.38
N TYR A 164 -10.60 -13.23 1.22
CA TYR A 164 -10.62 -13.49 2.66
C TYR A 164 -11.61 -12.61 3.40
N TRP A 165 -12.29 -13.21 4.36
CA TRP A 165 -13.17 -12.53 5.29
C TRP A 165 -13.32 -13.31 6.60
N ILE A 166 -13.91 -12.68 7.60
CA ILE A 166 -14.15 -13.32 8.90
C ILE A 166 -15.64 -13.34 9.22
N LYS A 167 -16.06 -14.41 9.87
CA LYS A 167 -17.41 -14.49 10.44
C LYS A 167 -17.39 -15.05 11.86
N PRO A 168 -18.39 -14.71 12.71
CA PRO A 168 -18.55 -15.35 14.00
C PRO A 168 -18.66 -16.87 13.84
N TYR A 169 -18.02 -17.62 14.75
CA TYR A 169 -18.09 -19.07 14.74
C TYR A 169 -19.55 -19.55 14.91
N GLY A 170 -19.98 -20.46 14.03
CA GLY A 170 -21.36 -20.94 14.00
C GLY A 170 -22.37 -20.01 13.29
N SER A 171 -21.91 -18.93 12.66
CA SER A 171 -22.78 -18.06 11.85
C SER A 171 -23.11 -18.70 10.50
N GLU A 172 -24.35 -18.51 10.04
CA GLU A 172 -24.86 -18.99 8.74
C GLU A 172 -24.57 -18.01 7.57
N ILE A 173 -23.88 -16.89 7.82
CA ILE A 173 -23.51 -15.91 6.80
C ILE A 173 -22.68 -16.59 5.71
N ARG A 174 -23.01 -16.33 4.44
CA ARG A 174 -22.34 -16.88 3.27
C ARG A 174 -21.54 -15.79 2.53
N TRP A 175 -20.54 -16.19 1.75
CA TRP A 175 -19.78 -15.29 0.91
C TRP A 175 -20.67 -14.48 -0.05
N SER A 176 -21.64 -15.13 -0.69
CA SER A 176 -22.61 -14.47 -1.60
C SER A 176 -23.38 -13.32 -0.95
N ASP A 177 -23.55 -13.33 0.38
CA ASP A 177 -24.35 -12.35 1.08
C ASP A 177 -23.60 -11.06 1.39
N VAL A 178 -22.25 -11.10 1.35
CA VAL A 178 -21.40 -10.03 1.93
C VAL A 178 -20.29 -9.53 1.02
N ASN A 179 -19.83 -10.29 0.00
CA ASN A 179 -18.67 -9.92 -0.80
C ASN A 179 -18.91 -8.66 -1.64
N TYR A 180 -17.82 -7.87 -1.87
CA TYR A 180 -17.87 -6.66 -2.67
C TYR A 180 -17.72 -6.89 -4.19
N PHE A 181 -17.43 -8.11 -4.63
CA PHE A 181 -17.31 -8.43 -6.05
C PHE A 181 -18.67 -8.48 -6.74
N GLU A 182 -19.69 -8.95 -6.02
CA GLU A 182 -21.05 -9.21 -6.57
C GLU A 182 -22.11 -8.30 -5.94
N ASN A 183 -21.88 -7.84 -4.69
CA ASN A 183 -22.83 -7.00 -3.97
C ASN A 183 -22.44 -5.51 -4.10
N ASP A 184 -23.44 -4.65 -3.97
CA ASP A 184 -23.24 -3.22 -3.85
C ASP A 184 -22.53 -2.88 -2.54
N PHE A 185 -21.76 -1.81 -2.54
CA PHE A 185 -21.09 -1.27 -1.37
C PHE A 185 -21.32 0.24 -1.28
N SER A 186 -21.15 0.79 -0.09
CA SER A 186 -21.29 2.22 0.12
C SER A 186 -20.15 2.98 -0.57
N GLU A 187 -20.54 3.88 -1.47
CA GLU A 187 -19.64 4.85 -2.06
C GLU A 187 -19.74 6.16 -1.28
N ALA A 188 -18.60 6.76 -0.96
CA ALA A 188 -18.63 8.04 -0.30
C ALA A 188 -19.06 9.17 -1.24
N PRO A 189 -19.67 10.25 -0.71
CA PRO A 189 -19.95 11.45 -1.46
C PRO A 189 -18.71 12.03 -2.12
N VAL A 190 -18.84 12.58 -3.32
CA VAL A 190 -17.73 13.17 -4.09
C VAL A 190 -17.01 14.26 -3.30
N GLU A 191 -17.76 15.01 -2.50
CA GLU A 191 -17.26 16.11 -1.67
C GLU A 191 -16.37 15.64 -0.51
N GLU A 192 -16.48 14.37 -0.12
CA GLU A 192 -15.72 13.77 0.99
C GLU A 192 -14.54 12.92 0.51
N TRP A 193 -14.09 13.11 -0.72
CA TRP A 193 -13.05 12.39 -1.40
C TRP A 193 -11.77 12.12 -0.58
N MET A 194 -11.38 13.06 0.28
CA MET A 194 -10.08 13.01 0.96
C MET A 194 -10.09 12.22 2.27
N ALA A 195 -11.23 11.99 2.91
CA ALA A 195 -11.31 11.49 4.29
C ALA A 195 -12.24 10.29 4.48
N ASP A 196 -12.79 9.73 3.40
CA ASP A 196 -13.92 8.83 3.58
C ASP A 196 -13.53 7.36 3.72
N VAL A 197 -13.98 6.80 4.84
CA VAL A 197 -13.92 5.40 5.18
C VAL A 197 -15.27 5.03 5.76
N GLY A 198 -16.10 4.33 4.99
CA GLY A 198 -17.37 3.78 5.48
C GLY A 198 -17.16 2.37 6.06
N LEU A 199 -18.00 1.93 6.99
CA LEU A 199 -17.93 0.56 7.52
C LEU A 199 -18.28 -0.50 6.46
N ASP A 200 -19.09 -0.12 5.48
CA ASP A 200 -19.58 -0.98 4.40
C ASP A 200 -18.92 -0.64 3.06
N SER A 201 -17.63 -0.28 3.06
CA SER A 201 -16.86 0.09 1.88
C SER A 201 -15.58 -0.72 1.76
N PRO A 202 -15.19 -1.17 0.54
CA PRO A 202 -13.91 -1.81 0.30
C PRO A 202 -12.71 -0.88 0.52
N ASP A 203 -12.93 0.43 0.69
CA ASP A 203 -11.87 1.41 1.00
C ASP A 203 -11.16 1.09 2.30
N ASN A 204 -11.82 0.41 3.25
CA ASN A 204 -11.26 0.01 4.54
C ASN A 204 -10.04 -0.89 4.45
N THR A 205 -9.86 -1.59 3.34
CA THR A 205 -8.80 -2.55 3.10
C THR A 205 -7.88 -2.13 1.94
N SER A 206 -7.96 -0.87 1.49
CA SER A 206 -7.09 -0.36 0.43
C SER A 206 -5.74 0.13 0.98
N ASP A 207 -4.63 -0.44 0.51
CA ASP A 207 -3.26 -0.04 0.90
C ASP A 207 -2.83 1.27 0.21
N GLY A 208 -1.82 1.95 0.76
CA GLY A 208 -1.18 3.13 0.22
C GLY A 208 -1.60 4.46 0.84
N VAL A 209 -0.76 5.49 0.68
CA VAL A 209 -0.88 6.81 1.31
C VAL A 209 -1.74 7.77 0.49
N LEU A 210 -1.76 7.66 -0.84
CA LEU A 210 -2.57 8.48 -1.72
C LEU A 210 -4.06 8.29 -1.43
N SER A 211 -4.86 9.33 -1.69
CA SER A 211 -6.31 9.22 -1.65
C SER A 211 -6.77 8.20 -2.67
N LYS A 212 -7.47 7.18 -2.21
CA LYS A 212 -7.99 6.07 -3.02
C LYS A 212 -9.43 5.82 -2.68
N ARG A 213 -10.21 5.44 -3.69
CA ARG A 213 -11.62 5.12 -3.52
C ARG A 213 -12.08 4.08 -4.52
N TRP A 214 -12.82 3.12 -4.04
CA TRP A 214 -13.54 2.18 -4.87
C TRP A 214 -14.91 2.75 -5.26
N VAL A 215 -15.24 2.63 -6.53
CA VAL A 215 -16.55 3.02 -7.08
C VAL A 215 -17.06 1.93 -8.03
N CYS A 216 -18.38 1.84 -8.18
CA CYS A 216 -18.99 0.99 -9.17
C CYS A 216 -19.43 1.83 -10.38
N ARG A 217 -18.77 1.66 -11.52
CA ARG A 217 -19.09 2.36 -12.76
C ARG A 217 -19.57 1.37 -13.81
N ASN A 218 -20.82 1.55 -14.27
CA ASN A 218 -21.44 0.67 -15.27
C ASN A 218 -21.40 -0.83 -14.88
N GLY A 219 -21.47 -1.13 -13.58
CA GLY A 219 -21.36 -2.49 -13.05
C GLY A 219 -19.92 -2.99 -12.86
N GLU A 220 -18.93 -2.19 -13.21
CA GLU A 220 -17.52 -2.50 -13.05
C GLU A 220 -16.93 -1.84 -11.79
N ARG A 221 -16.15 -2.58 -11.01
CA ARG A 221 -15.47 -2.07 -9.81
C ARG A 221 -14.21 -1.36 -10.25
N CYS A 222 -14.16 -0.05 -10.03
CA CYS A 222 -13.03 0.79 -10.41
C CYS A 222 -12.37 1.39 -9.18
N LEU A 223 -11.03 1.41 -9.18
CA LEU A 223 -10.26 2.14 -8.16
C LEU A 223 -9.90 3.52 -8.71
N LEU A 224 -10.31 4.55 -7.99
CA LEU A 224 -9.88 5.93 -8.23
C LEU A 224 -8.67 6.25 -7.36
N LYS A 225 -7.65 6.91 -7.93
CA LYS A 225 -6.46 7.36 -7.22
C LYS A 225 -6.24 8.85 -7.49
N GLY A 226 -6.11 9.64 -6.43
CA GLY A 226 -5.73 11.05 -6.50
C GLY A 226 -4.21 11.24 -6.56
N GLY A 227 -3.82 12.48 -6.76
CA GLY A 227 -2.43 12.92 -6.74
C GLY A 227 -2.00 13.55 -5.41
N THR A 228 -0.79 14.09 -5.42
CA THR A 228 -0.21 14.89 -4.33
C THR A 228 -0.03 16.35 -4.75
N LEU A 229 1.14 16.93 -4.53
CA LEU A 229 1.42 18.36 -4.64
C LEU A 229 1.02 19.03 -5.97
N LEU A 230 1.19 18.31 -7.09
CA LEU A 230 0.92 18.84 -8.44
C LEU A 230 -0.10 17.99 -9.21
N ASP A 231 -0.71 17.01 -8.54
CA ASP A 231 -1.58 16.02 -9.16
C ASP A 231 -0.93 15.29 -10.36
N GLN A 232 0.40 15.12 -10.33
CA GLN A 232 1.13 14.46 -11.41
C GLN A 232 0.91 12.95 -11.44
N GLU A 233 0.74 12.30 -10.27
CA GLU A 233 0.63 10.85 -10.18
C GLU A 233 -0.52 10.26 -11.03
N PRO A 234 -1.74 10.85 -11.10
CA PRO A 234 -2.79 10.41 -12.01
C PRO A 234 -2.38 10.42 -13.49
N TYR A 235 -1.64 11.44 -13.93
CA TYR A 235 -1.13 11.53 -15.29
C TYR A 235 -0.06 10.47 -15.56
N ASN A 236 0.83 10.23 -14.59
CA ASN A 236 1.87 9.21 -14.71
C ASN A 236 1.28 7.80 -14.88
N GLU A 237 0.17 7.47 -14.21
CA GLU A 237 -0.53 6.19 -14.40
C GLU A 237 -1.04 6.02 -15.84
N VAL A 238 -1.52 7.09 -16.46
CA VAL A 238 -1.99 7.07 -17.85
C VAL A 238 -0.82 7.00 -18.83
N ILE A 239 0.26 7.75 -18.55
CA ILE A 239 1.49 7.67 -19.36
C ILE A 239 2.10 6.27 -19.30
N ALA A 240 2.11 5.66 -18.10
CA ALA A 240 2.54 4.27 -17.97
C ALA A 240 1.64 3.30 -18.76
N THR A 241 0.32 3.53 -18.77
CA THR A 241 -0.62 2.74 -19.58
C THR A 241 -0.31 2.82 -21.06
N GLU A 242 -0.02 4.01 -21.59
CA GLU A 242 0.38 4.18 -22.99
C GLU A 242 1.73 3.47 -23.28
N LEU A 243 2.72 3.60 -22.39
CA LEU A 243 3.98 2.84 -22.51
C LEU A 243 3.72 1.35 -22.59
N PHE A 244 2.90 0.81 -21.67
CA PHE A 244 2.60 -0.61 -21.60
C PHE A 244 1.86 -1.09 -22.84
N SER A 245 0.90 -0.32 -23.35
CA SER A 245 0.15 -0.68 -24.56
C SER A 245 1.05 -0.78 -25.81
N ARG A 246 2.16 -0.05 -25.84
CA ARG A 246 3.14 -0.13 -26.93
C ARG A 246 4.03 -1.37 -26.84
N LEU A 247 4.40 -1.77 -25.64
CA LEU A 247 5.41 -2.81 -25.43
C LEU A 247 4.85 -4.17 -25.01
N LEU A 248 3.73 -4.19 -24.29
CA LEU A 248 3.23 -5.37 -23.59
C LEU A 248 1.92 -5.86 -24.21
N SER A 249 1.51 -7.06 -23.83
CA SER A 249 0.22 -7.61 -24.22
C SER A 249 -0.89 -7.21 -23.24
N ASP A 250 -2.15 -7.22 -23.70
CA ASP A 250 -3.29 -7.08 -22.83
C ASP A 250 -3.25 -8.15 -21.72
N GLY A 251 -3.48 -7.74 -20.48
CA GLY A 251 -3.37 -8.61 -19.32
C GLY A 251 -2.00 -8.59 -18.62
N ASP A 252 -0.94 -8.09 -19.25
CA ASP A 252 0.35 -7.84 -18.58
C ASP A 252 0.32 -6.60 -17.68
N TYR A 253 -0.66 -5.71 -17.84
CA TYR A 253 -0.78 -4.46 -17.10
C TYR A 253 -2.24 -4.08 -16.82
N VAL A 254 -2.43 -3.20 -15.84
CA VAL A 254 -3.72 -2.60 -15.50
C VAL A 254 -3.86 -1.29 -16.27
N PRO A 255 -4.89 -1.13 -17.13
CA PRO A 255 -5.08 0.12 -17.86
C PRO A 255 -5.68 1.20 -16.96
N TYR A 256 -5.08 2.40 -16.99
CA TYR A 256 -5.58 3.57 -16.28
C TYR A 256 -6.11 4.62 -17.27
N THR A 257 -7.15 5.32 -16.87
CA THR A 257 -7.71 6.47 -17.58
C THR A 257 -7.75 7.69 -16.66
N LEU A 258 -7.51 8.88 -17.23
CA LEU A 258 -7.66 10.13 -16.50
C LEU A 258 -9.13 10.55 -16.50
N ILE A 259 -9.63 10.90 -15.33
CA ILE A 259 -10.99 11.45 -15.17
C ILE A 259 -10.97 12.62 -14.21
N GLU A 260 -12.01 13.44 -14.22
CA GLU A 260 -12.26 14.44 -13.20
C GLU A 260 -13.17 13.86 -12.11
N TRP A 261 -12.78 14.03 -10.85
CA TRP A 261 -13.57 13.61 -9.69
C TRP A 261 -13.43 14.64 -8.58
N GLY A 262 -14.57 15.21 -8.12
CA GLY A 262 -14.57 16.26 -7.09
C GLY A 262 -13.79 17.52 -7.47
N GLY A 263 -13.69 17.84 -8.77
CA GLY A 263 -12.95 19.01 -9.26
C GLY A 263 -11.43 18.81 -9.33
N ALA A 264 -10.94 17.58 -9.19
CA ALA A 264 -9.52 17.24 -9.30
C ALA A 264 -9.29 16.12 -10.33
N PRO A 265 -8.13 16.10 -11.01
CA PRO A 265 -7.76 14.98 -11.87
C PRO A 265 -7.46 13.75 -11.01
N VAL A 266 -8.02 12.60 -11.38
CA VAL A 266 -7.75 11.31 -10.75
C VAL A 266 -7.55 10.24 -11.82
N SER A 267 -6.71 9.27 -11.54
CA SER A 267 -6.61 8.07 -12.36
C SER A 267 -7.64 7.03 -11.94
N SER A 268 -8.27 6.40 -12.91
CA SER A 268 -9.26 5.35 -12.73
C SER A 268 -8.80 4.07 -13.41
N CYS A 269 -8.81 2.94 -12.69
CA CYS A 269 -8.53 1.64 -13.26
C CYS A 269 -9.58 0.61 -12.85
N PRO A 270 -9.86 -0.41 -13.68
CA PRO A 270 -10.70 -1.53 -13.27
C PRO A 270 -10.03 -2.34 -12.16
N ASN A 271 -10.83 -3.06 -11.39
CA ASN A 271 -10.29 -4.08 -10.49
C ASN A 271 -9.66 -5.21 -11.32
N PHE A 272 -8.36 -5.42 -11.17
CA PHE A 272 -7.63 -6.48 -11.87
C PHE A 272 -7.74 -7.85 -11.19
N VAL A 273 -8.34 -7.88 -10.00
CA VAL A 273 -8.61 -9.11 -9.25
C VAL A 273 -10.03 -9.56 -9.57
N GLY A 274 -10.17 -10.70 -10.18
CA GLY A 274 -11.46 -11.29 -10.52
C GLY A 274 -12.22 -11.86 -9.31
N PRO A 275 -13.50 -12.23 -9.47
CA PRO A 275 -14.34 -12.74 -8.39
C PRO A 275 -13.90 -14.12 -7.84
N THR A 276 -12.99 -14.81 -8.53
CA THR A 276 -12.38 -16.06 -8.08
C THR A 276 -10.87 -15.93 -7.90
N GLU A 277 -10.35 -14.71 -7.85
CA GLU A 277 -8.93 -14.44 -7.78
C GLU A 277 -8.56 -13.67 -6.51
N GLU A 278 -7.30 -13.73 -6.16
CA GLU A 278 -6.72 -12.89 -5.11
C GLU A 278 -5.32 -12.44 -5.49
N PHE A 279 -5.00 -11.20 -5.15
CA PHE A 279 -3.66 -10.65 -5.29
C PHE A 279 -2.80 -10.97 -4.08
N ILE A 280 -1.63 -11.55 -4.32
CA ILE A 280 -0.65 -11.87 -3.28
C ILE A 280 0.59 -11.02 -3.52
N PRO A 281 0.84 -9.99 -2.71
CA PRO A 281 2.04 -9.18 -2.79
C PRO A 281 3.33 -10.00 -2.74
N ALA A 282 4.33 -9.61 -3.52
CA ALA A 282 5.65 -10.24 -3.56
C ALA A 282 6.30 -10.34 -2.17
N TYR A 283 5.97 -9.42 -1.28
CA TYR A 283 6.38 -9.47 0.12
C TYR A 283 6.05 -10.81 0.78
N TYR A 284 4.84 -11.34 0.56
CA TYR A 284 4.41 -12.62 1.12
C TYR A 284 4.90 -13.82 0.31
N VAL A 285 5.04 -13.66 -1.00
CA VAL A 285 5.63 -14.71 -1.87
C VAL A 285 7.05 -15.04 -1.45
N ASN A 286 7.84 -14.05 -1.03
CA ASN A 286 9.21 -14.23 -0.53
C ASN A 286 9.33 -15.12 0.73
N GLU A 287 8.22 -15.39 1.42
CA GLU A 287 8.21 -16.24 2.60
C GLU A 287 7.93 -17.72 2.28
N VAL A 288 7.65 -18.05 1.01
CA VAL A 288 7.35 -19.44 0.57
C VAL A 288 8.53 -20.36 0.77
N LEU A 289 9.74 -19.90 0.47
CA LEU A 289 10.99 -20.63 0.72
C LEU A 289 11.78 -19.99 1.86
N PRO A 290 12.54 -20.78 2.63
CA PRO A 290 13.41 -20.22 3.65
C PRO A 290 14.46 -19.28 3.07
N GLN A 291 14.67 -18.14 3.72
CA GLN A 291 15.72 -17.19 3.37
C GLN A 291 17.10 -17.85 3.56
N VAL A 292 17.94 -17.79 2.53
CA VAL A 292 19.33 -18.28 2.58
C VAL A 292 20.25 -17.06 2.70
N PRO A 293 21.15 -16.99 3.69
CA PRO A 293 22.10 -15.90 3.83
C PRO A 293 22.89 -15.65 2.54
N HIS A 294 23.05 -14.38 2.17
CA HIS A 294 23.78 -13.94 0.96
C HIS A 294 23.15 -14.32 -0.38
N ARG A 295 21.95 -14.87 -0.38
CA ARG A 295 21.22 -15.12 -1.62
C ARG A 295 20.74 -13.80 -2.21
N ASP A 296 20.86 -13.67 -3.54
CA ASP A 296 20.31 -12.57 -4.30
C ASP A 296 18.78 -12.54 -4.17
N SER A 297 18.22 -11.35 -3.92
CA SER A 297 16.77 -11.17 -3.67
C SER A 297 15.91 -11.47 -4.91
N TYR A 298 16.40 -11.15 -6.12
CA TYR A 298 15.73 -11.47 -7.37
C TYR A 298 15.62 -13.00 -7.55
N ARG A 299 16.76 -13.68 -7.41
CA ARG A 299 16.81 -15.14 -7.55
C ARG A 299 15.95 -15.84 -6.49
N HIS A 300 15.98 -15.35 -5.25
CA HIS A 300 15.14 -15.91 -4.18
C HIS A 300 13.66 -15.79 -4.52
N TYR A 301 13.22 -14.60 -4.98
CA TYR A 301 11.83 -14.38 -5.36
C TYR A 301 11.41 -15.26 -6.54
N ALA A 302 12.24 -15.33 -7.60
CA ALA A 302 11.96 -16.20 -8.74
C ALA A 302 11.80 -17.68 -8.34
N GLU A 303 12.68 -18.18 -7.46
CA GLU A 303 12.57 -19.55 -6.94
C GLU A 303 11.30 -19.75 -6.09
N CYS A 304 10.87 -18.75 -5.31
CA CYS A 304 9.60 -18.81 -4.59
C CYS A 304 8.40 -18.91 -5.57
N CYS A 305 8.43 -18.15 -6.67
CA CYS A 305 7.39 -18.21 -7.69
C CYS A 305 7.36 -19.57 -8.41
N VAL A 306 8.52 -20.10 -8.79
CA VAL A 306 8.63 -21.44 -9.38
C VAL A 306 8.10 -22.52 -8.43
N ALA A 307 8.38 -22.41 -7.13
CA ALA A 307 7.85 -23.33 -6.12
C ALA A 307 6.31 -23.28 -6.00
N LEU A 308 5.70 -22.20 -6.44
CA LEU A 308 4.24 -22.02 -6.55
C LEU A 308 3.68 -22.40 -7.94
N GLY A 309 4.54 -22.87 -8.88
CA GLY A 309 4.15 -23.28 -10.21
C GLY A 309 4.18 -22.19 -11.28
N VAL A 310 4.75 -21.02 -11.00
CA VAL A 310 4.92 -19.91 -11.98
C VAL A 310 6.32 -20.00 -12.59
N GLU A 311 6.45 -20.72 -13.69
CA GLU A 311 7.74 -21.03 -14.32
C GLU A 311 8.31 -19.88 -15.14
N ASP A 312 7.47 -19.01 -15.72
CA ASP A 312 7.83 -17.90 -16.61
C ASP A 312 7.95 -16.54 -15.90
N ILE A 313 8.11 -16.57 -14.58
CA ILE A 313 8.15 -15.33 -13.76
C ILE A 313 9.26 -14.37 -14.17
N GLU A 314 10.39 -14.85 -14.67
CA GLU A 314 11.53 -14.03 -15.07
C GLU A 314 11.17 -13.10 -16.23
N THR A 315 10.33 -13.54 -17.17
CA THR A 315 9.82 -12.70 -18.27
C THR A 315 8.94 -11.57 -17.72
N ALA A 316 8.03 -11.88 -16.80
CA ALA A 316 7.18 -10.86 -16.17
C ALA A 316 8.00 -9.83 -15.36
N LEU A 317 9.02 -10.30 -14.64
CA LEU A 317 9.95 -9.41 -13.93
C LEU A 317 10.79 -8.55 -14.89
N GLY A 318 11.22 -9.11 -16.02
CA GLY A 318 11.91 -8.36 -17.06
C GLY A 318 11.08 -7.22 -17.64
N LYS A 319 9.79 -7.48 -17.94
CA LYS A 319 8.81 -6.46 -18.36
C LYS A 319 8.66 -5.36 -17.30
N MET A 320 8.51 -5.74 -16.04
CA MET A 320 8.39 -4.80 -14.93
C MET A 320 9.63 -3.91 -14.81
N ILE A 321 10.82 -4.50 -14.77
CA ILE A 321 12.09 -3.78 -14.59
C ILE A 321 12.30 -2.78 -15.71
N LEU A 322 12.09 -3.18 -16.96
CA LEU A 322 12.28 -2.32 -18.13
C LEU A 322 11.29 -1.15 -18.13
N CYS A 323 10.02 -1.42 -17.90
CA CYS A 323 8.99 -0.39 -17.89
C CYS A 323 9.19 0.60 -16.72
N ASP A 324 9.56 0.10 -15.54
CA ASP A 324 9.89 0.95 -14.39
C ASP A 324 11.14 1.82 -14.66
N ASP A 325 12.12 1.29 -15.40
CA ASP A 325 13.29 2.10 -15.81
C ASP A 325 12.87 3.22 -16.75
N ILE A 326 12.12 2.95 -17.81
CA ILE A 326 11.65 3.99 -18.74
C ILE A 326 10.88 5.08 -17.98
N MET A 327 9.96 4.68 -17.12
CA MET A 327 9.12 5.58 -16.34
C MET A 327 9.86 6.28 -15.19
N ALA A 328 11.13 5.97 -14.92
CA ALA A 328 11.83 6.43 -13.72
C ALA A 328 11.03 6.17 -12.44
N ASN A 329 10.41 5.00 -12.33
CA ASN A 329 9.60 4.61 -11.18
C ASN A 329 10.50 4.29 -9.98
N THR A 330 10.40 5.09 -8.92
CA THR A 330 11.21 4.95 -7.70
C THR A 330 10.49 4.22 -6.57
N ASP A 331 9.23 3.79 -6.79
CA ASP A 331 8.36 3.25 -5.75
C ASP A 331 7.91 1.80 -5.98
N ARG A 332 8.59 1.05 -6.85
CA ARG A 332 8.33 -0.38 -7.02
C ARG A 332 8.79 -1.18 -5.80
N HIS A 333 8.04 -1.13 -4.74
CA HIS A 333 8.31 -1.91 -3.52
C HIS A 333 7.61 -3.27 -3.55
N TRP A 334 7.99 -4.17 -2.64
CA TRP A 334 7.53 -5.56 -2.57
C TRP A 334 6.01 -5.76 -2.40
N ARG A 335 5.22 -4.71 -2.31
CA ARG A 335 3.75 -4.76 -2.29
C ARG A 335 3.11 -4.25 -3.58
N ASN A 336 3.89 -3.65 -4.50
CA ASN A 336 3.41 -3.10 -5.76
C ASN A 336 3.63 -4.07 -6.94
N PHE A 337 3.93 -5.32 -6.68
CA PHE A 337 3.95 -6.43 -7.61
C PHE A 337 3.76 -7.74 -6.85
N GLY A 338 3.50 -8.85 -7.55
CA GLY A 338 3.27 -10.12 -6.92
C GLY A 338 2.64 -11.15 -7.86
N LEU A 339 1.80 -11.99 -7.29
CA LEU A 339 1.09 -13.05 -8.01
C LEU A 339 -0.42 -12.88 -7.86
N ILE A 340 -1.15 -13.40 -8.82
CA ILE A 340 -2.58 -13.69 -8.73
C ILE A 340 -2.72 -15.18 -8.47
N ARG A 341 -3.56 -15.55 -7.48
CA ARG A 341 -3.99 -16.93 -7.26
C ARG A 341 -5.46 -17.06 -7.63
N ASP A 342 -5.80 -18.04 -8.44
CA ASP A 342 -7.19 -18.47 -8.58
C ASP A 342 -7.55 -19.31 -7.33
N VAL A 343 -8.61 -18.92 -6.62
CA VAL A 343 -8.99 -19.55 -5.34
C VAL A 343 -9.77 -20.85 -5.52
N GLU A 344 -10.22 -21.17 -6.73
CA GLU A 344 -10.88 -22.43 -7.03
C GLU A 344 -9.85 -23.50 -7.44
N THR A 345 -8.95 -23.19 -8.37
CA THR A 345 -7.92 -24.12 -8.87
C THR A 345 -6.68 -24.14 -8.01
N LEU A 346 -6.43 -23.06 -7.24
CA LEU A 346 -5.20 -22.80 -6.48
C LEU A 346 -3.95 -22.63 -7.36
N GLU A 347 -4.15 -22.29 -8.64
CA GLU A 347 -3.06 -21.99 -9.57
C GLU A 347 -2.62 -20.53 -9.45
N TYR A 348 -1.35 -20.29 -9.74
CA TYR A 348 -0.74 -18.96 -9.64
C TYR A 348 -0.27 -18.47 -11.01
N ARG A 349 -0.33 -17.15 -11.21
CA ARG A 349 0.27 -16.45 -12.34
C ARG A 349 0.88 -15.13 -11.89
N ALA A 350 1.74 -14.52 -12.70
CA ALA A 350 2.22 -13.17 -12.44
C ALA A 350 1.03 -12.18 -12.39
N ALA A 351 1.07 -11.24 -11.46
CA ALA A 351 0.11 -10.14 -11.44
C ALA A 351 0.42 -9.14 -12.58
N PRO A 352 -0.59 -8.49 -13.17
CA PRO A 352 -0.36 -7.41 -14.12
C PRO A 352 0.41 -6.26 -13.46
N LEU A 353 1.11 -5.44 -14.24
CA LEU A 353 1.79 -4.23 -13.76
C LEU A 353 0.76 -3.19 -13.34
N PHE A 354 0.94 -2.60 -12.17
CA PHE A 354 0.08 -1.57 -11.61
C PHE A 354 0.87 -0.63 -10.71
N ASP A 355 0.26 0.48 -10.28
CA ASP A 355 0.80 1.44 -9.31
C ASP A 355 2.13 2.05 -9.76
N THR A 356 2.11 2.67 -10.95
CA THR A 356 3.27 3.33 -11.56
C THR A 356 3.23 4.87 -11.42
N GLY A 357 2.26 5.41 -10.66
CA GLY A 357 2.07 6.85 -10.50
C GLY A 357 3.25 7.59 -9.89
N SER A 358 4.02 6.95 -9.00
CA SER A 358 5.23 7.53 -8.38
C SER A 358 6.44 7.55 -9.33
N SER A 359 6.23 8.01 -10.55
CA SER A 359 7.19 8.02 -11.67
C SER A 359 7.52 9.45 -12.11
N LEU A 360 8.37 9.57 -13.14
CA LEU A 360 8.66 10.80 -13.87
C LEU A 360 8.99 11.98 -12.93
N TRP A 361 9.79 11.68 -11.90
CA TRP A 361 10.27 12.66 -10.90
C TRP A 361 9.14 13.45 -10.20
N CYS A 362 7.92 12.91 -10.06
CA CYS A 362 6.77 13.59 -9.48
C CYS A 362 7.02 14.14 -8.06
N ARG A 363 7.91 13.50 -7.30
CA ARG A 363 8.27 13.92 -5.93
C ARG A 363 9.35 15.00 -5.89
N VAL A 364 9.95 15.35 -7.02
CA VAL A 364 10.99 16.40 -7.11
C VAL A 364 10.32 17.75 -7.35
N PRO A 365 10.55 18.77 -6.50
CA PRO A 365 10.02 20.11 -6.74
C PRO A 365 10.51 20.67 -8.08
N THR A 366 9.65 21.37 -8.82
CA THR A 366 9.96 21.90 -10.18
C THR A 366 11.26 22.70 -10.20
N ARG A 367 11.51 23.57 -9.22
CA ARG A 367 12.74 24.37 -9.09
C ARG A 367 14.03 23.55 -8.94
N GLU A 368 13.92 22.29 -8.57
CA GLU A 368 15.06 21.39 -8.33
C GLU A 368 15.32 20.47 -9.52
N LEU A 369 14.39 20.38 -10.48
CA LEU A 369 14.51 19.50 -11.66
C LEU A 369 15.77 19.79 -12.46
N ALA A 370 16.11 21.04 -12.71
CA ALA A 370 17.29 21.42 -13.48
C ALA A 370 18.63 20.89 -12.90
N TYR A 371 18.64 20.52 -11.63
CA TYR A 371 19.80 19.97 -10.92
C TYR A 371 19.65 18.48 -10.60
N THR A 372 18.53 17.88 -10.99
CA THR A 372 18.23 16.47 -10.70
C THR A 372 18.80 15.58 -11.80
N PRO A 373 19.51 14.51 -11.46
CA PRO A 373 19.99 13.56 -12.47
C PRO A 373 18.82 12.78 -13.08
N PHE A 374 18.93 12.46 -14.37
CA PHE A 374 17.95 11.59 -15.03
C PHE A 374 18.02 10.14 -14.54
N VAL A 375 19.16 9.71 -14.02
CA VAL A 375 19.31 8.40 -13.38
C VAL A 375 18.67 8.46 -11.99
N VAL A 376 17.79 7.51 -11.70
CA VAL A 376 17.11 7.38 -10.41
C VAL A 376 17.51 6.07 -9.73
N ASN A 377 17.38 6.03 -8.40
CA ASN A 377 17.52 4.80 -7.66
C ASN A 377 16.33 3.89 -7.95
N MET A 378 16.61 2.70 -8.45
CA MET A 378 15.60 1.72 -8.82
C MET A 378 15.20 0.83 -7.64
N ARG A 379 14.13 0.08 -7.83
CA ARG A 379 13.59 -0.95 -6.94
C ARG A 379 12.98 -2.07 -7.79
N PRO A 380 12.70 -3.26 -7.24
CA PRO A 380 12.83 -3.66 -5.83
C PRO A 380 14.14 -4.37 -5.48
N PHE A 381 14.94 -4.81 -6.48
CA PHE A 381 16.07 -5.71 -6.24
C PHE A 381 17.39 -4.97 -6.00
N TYR A 382 17.69 -3.96 -6.83
CA TYR A 382 18.87 -3.13 -6.75
C TYR A 382 18.53 -1.64 -6.87
N GLU A 383 19.25 -0.80 -6.14
CA GLU A 383 19.15 0.66 -6.28
C GLU A 383 19.83 1.16 -7.56
N ASP A 384 20.88 0.48 -8.02
CA ASP A 384 21.60 0.79 -9.25
C ASP A 384 20.81 0.32 -10.47
N ALA A 385 20.46 1.26 -11.37
CA ALA A 385 19.62 1.01 -12.53
C ALA A 385 20.28 0.02 -13.51
N ASP A 386 21.57 0.17 -13.81
CA ASP A 386 22.29 -0.74 -14.71
C ASP A 386 22.31 -2.16 -14.19
N ARG A 387 22.52 -2.30 -12.88
CA ARG A 387 22.51 -3.60 -12.23
C ARG A 387 21.12 -4.22 -12.25
N GLN A 388 20.08 -3.42 -12.09
CA GLN A 388 18.70 -3.90 -12.15
C GLN A 388 18.33 -4.33 -13.58
N LEU A 389 18.68 -3.55 -14.60
CA LEU A 389 18.43 -3.89 -16.01
C LEU A 389 19.15 -5.17 -16.46
N ARG A 390 20.34 -5.48 -15.91
CA ARG A 390 21.07 -6.73 -16.18
C ARG A 390 20.37 -7.99 -15.65
N LEU A 391 19.31 -7.86 -14.87
CA LEU A 391 18.46 -8.99 -14.47
C LEU A 391 17.54 -9.48 -15.61
N ILE A 392 17.33 -8.67 -16.64
CA ILE A 392 16.52 -9.01 -17.81
C ILE A 392 17.28 -10.04 -18.65
N GLY A 393 16.81 -11.28 -18.63
CA GLY A 393 17.45 -12.38 -19.36
C GLY A 393 16.89 -12.54 -20.77
N ASP A 394 15.55 -12.51 -20.91
CA ASP A 394 14.87 -12.66 -22.19
C ASP A 394 14.31 -11.31 -22.67
N THR A 395 14.72 -10.88 -23.85
CA THR A 395 14.27 -9.66 -24.52
C THR A 395 13.50 -9.94 -25.81
N SER A 396 13.12 -11.20 -26.07
CA SER A 396 12.42 -11.58 -27.31
C SER A 396 11.05 -10.92 -27.48
N TRP A 397 10.46 -10.44 -26.37
CA TRP A 397 9.20 -9.68 -26.34
C TRP A 397 9.38 -8.19 -26.59
N LEU A 398 10.62 -7.66 -26.51
CA LEU A 398 10.93 -6.24 -26.54
C LEU A 398 11.10 -5.73 -27.97
N ASP A 399 10.35 -4.70 -28.30
CA ASP A 399 10.45 -3.96 -29.56
C ASP A 399 10.51 -2.46 -29.22
N LEU A 400 11.73 -1.95 -29.07
CA LEU A 400 11.97 -0.56 -28.70
C LEU A 400 11.56 0.45 -29.78
N ASP A 401 11.46 0.03 -31.05
CA ASP A 401 11.01 0.90 -32.15
C ASP A 401 9.56 1.39 -31.95
N LYS A 402 8.75 0.63 -31.21
CA LYS A 402 7.41 1.03 -30.82
C LYS A 402 7.35 2.24 -29.89
N LEU A 403 8.48 2.60 -29.29
CA LEU A 403 8.60 3.79 -28.43
C LEU A 403 8.86 5.09 -29.21
N ALA A 404 8.98 5.02 -30.52
CA ALA A 404 9.10 6.22 -31.36
C ALA A 404 7.91 7.17 -31.11
N GLY A 405 8.22 8.44 -30.80
CA GLY A 405 7.21 9.46 -30.47
C GLY A 405 6.56 9.32 -29.09
N PHE A 406 6.99 8.37 -28.24
CA PHE A 406 6.46 8.23 -26.89
C PHE A 406 6.85 9.41 -25.97
N PRO A 407 8.10 9.90 -25.94
CA PRO A 407 8.46 11.08 -25.14
C PRO A 407 7.67 12.34 -25.51
N GLU A 408 7.44 12.57 -26.81
CA GLU A 408 6.61 13.67 -27.31
C GLU A 408 5.18 13.55 -26.82
N TRP A 409 4.58 12.38 -27.01
CA TRP A 409 3.21 12.11 -26.57
C TRP A 409 3.04 12.32 -25.06
N ALA A 410 4.01 11.84 -24.26
CA ALA A 410 3.96 11.97 -22.79
C ALA A 410 4.09 13.44 -22.35
N SER A 411 4.93 14.22 -23.02
CA SER A 411 5.08 15.66 -22.79
C SER A 411 3.78 16.42 -23.13
N ASP A 412 3.23 16.19 -24.32
CA ASP A 412 2.00 16.81 -24.79
C ASP A 412 0.81 16.48 -23.85
N PHE A 413 0.74 15.23 -23.37
CA PHE A 413 -0.29 14.82 -22.42
C PHE A 413 -0.16 15.51 -21.05
N LEU A 414 1.07 15.70 -20.56
CA LEU A 414 1.31 16.44 -19.31
C LEU A 414 0.97 17.93 -19.45
N ASP A 415 1.13 18.52 -20.61
CA ASP A 415 0.78 19.92 -20.90
C ASP A 415 -0.72 20.21 -20.83
N GLU A 416 -1.59 19.17 -20.79
CA GLU A 416 -3.00 19.34 -20.48
C GLU A 416 -3.21 19.87 -19.03
N ASN A 417 -2.22 19.67 -18.14
CA ASN A 417 -2.23 20.21 -16.79
C ASN A 417 -1.31 21.43 -16.69
N PRO A 418 -1.87 22.67 -16.54
CA PRO A 418 -1.05 23.89 -16.44
C PRO A 418 -0.01 23.89 -15.32
N SER A 419 -0.22 23.08 -14.27
CA SER A 419 0.75 22.93 -13.17
C SER A 419 2.02 22.19 -13.59
N MET A 420 2.02 21.57 -14.78
CA MET A 420 3.14 20.75 -15.31
C MET A 420 4.02 21.49 -16.32
N TYR A 421 3.60 22.63 -16.89
CA TYR A 421 4.31 23.30 -17.98
C TYR A 421 5.81 23.49 -17.77
N ASP A 422 6.23 23.82 -16.57
CA ASP A 422 7.65 24.03 -16.24
C ASP A 422 8.43 22.71 -16.03
N ARG A 423 7.79 21.55 -16.24
CA ARG A 423 8.34 20.21 -15.99
C ARG A 423 8.45 19.36 -17.26
N THR A 424 7.63 19.65 -18.27
CA THR A 424 7.44 18.79 -19.44
C THR A 424 8.70 18.62 -20.25
N ASP A 425 9.48 19.69 -20.49
CA ASP A 425 10.77 19.63 -21.20
C ASP A 425 11.76 18.69 -20.49
N PHE A 426 11.84 18.76 -19.16
CA PHE A 426 12.71 17.88 -18.37
C PHE A 426 12.27 16.41 -18.46
N ILE A 427 10.97 16.17 -18.39
CA ILE A 427 10.39 14.82 -18.47
C ILE A 427 10.63 14.24 -19.87
N TYR A 428 10.40 15.05 -20.92
CA TYR A 428 10.72 14.68 -22.31
C TYR A 428 12.17 14.23 -22.46
N GLU A 429 13.13 15.09 -22.05
CA GLU A 429 14.55 14.77 -22.13
C GLU A 429 14.91 13.51 -21.33
N GLY A 430 14.31 13.35 -20.16
CA GLY A 430 14.54 12.20 -19.31
C GLY A 430 14.07 10.89 -19.94
N LEU A 431 12.87 10.87 -20.51
CA LEU A 431 12.33 9.74 -21.25
C LEU A 431 13.19 9.40 -22.47
N GLN A 432 13.55 10.42 -23.30
CA GLN A 432 14.36 10.21 -24.49
C GLN A 432 15.72 9.60 -24.14
N LYS A 433 16.43 10.13 -23.15
CA LYS A 433 17.73 9.61 -22.73
C LYS A 433 17.66 8.17 -22.22
N ARG A 434 16.59 7.79 -21.52
CA ARG A 434 16.38 6.41 -21.05
C ARG A 434 16.13 5.47 -22.22
N ILE A 435 15.27 5.85 -23.15
CA ILE A 435 14.99 5.04 -24.35
C ILE A 435 16.25 4.89 -25.20
N ASP A 436 17.00 5.97 -25.42
CA ASP A 436 18.28 5.92 -26.15
C ASP A 436 19.28 4.97 -25.49
N PHE A 437 19.34 4.99 -24.15
CA PHE A 437 20.20 4.08 -23.40
C PHE A 437 19.76 2.61 -23.54
N LEU A 438 18.47 2.35 -23.55
CA LEU A 438 17.95 0.99 -23.75
C LEU A 438 18.24 0.47 -25.17
N HIS A 439 18.18 1.33 -26.19
CA HIS A 439 18.63 0.98 -27.55
C HIS A 439 20.12 0.62 -27.61
N LEU A 440 20.98 1.26 -26.79
CA LEU A 440 22.39 0.87 -26.68
C LEU A 440 22.62 -0.44 -25.93
N LEU A 441 21.70 -0.79 -25.00
CA LEU A 441 21.86 -1.96 -24.15
C LEU A 441 21.25 -3.22 -24.77
N PHE A 442 20.12 -3.09 -25.47
CA PHE A 442 19.29 -4.21 -25.95
C PHE A 442 19.03 -4.17 -27.47
N GLY A 443 19.40 -3.09 -28.17
CA GLY A 443 19.19 -2.88 -29.60
C GLY A 443 20.22 -3.51 -30.54
#